data_b6d32a2952d63fac21a1534b412d8606
#
_entry.id   b6d32a2952d63fac21a1534b412d8606
#
_cell.length_a   1.000
_cell.length_b   1.000
_cell.length_c   1.000
_cell.angle_alpha   90.00
_cell.angle_beta   90.00
_cell.angle_gamma   90.00
#
_symmetry.space_group_name_H-M   'P 1'
#
loop_
_entity.id
_entity.type
_entity.pdbx_description
1 polymer ?
#
loop_
_entity_poly.entity_id
_entity_poly.type
_entity_poly.pdbx_seq_one_letter_code
_entity_poly.pdbx_strand_id
1 'polypeptide(L)'
;SLFPTRNDTMFIPIRIISNKFIESYMDKIRFKNNMTYFPEQNYKSFLKNKNSKGVFVLLSDVRKPDGDKITFFGLPTTNSGFPAYFSKKENIPIVIIHNEVDENNICHIFIDKVIHPENYKNRHEIMKSILTEYEKIILKLPEQWFWFQDRWRDGI
;
A
#
# COMPACT_ATOMS: atom_id res chain seq x y z
N SER A 1 11.61 -14.26 -8.63
CA SER A 1 10.16 -14.33 -8.66
C SER A 1 9.59 -12.98 -8.26
N LEU A 2 8.62 -12.45 -9.01
CA LEU A 2 7.89 -11.21 -8.67
C LEU A 2 6.83 -11.43 -7.59
N PHE A 3 6.50 -12.69 -7.31
CA PHE A 3 5.46 -13.04 -6.35
C PHE A 3 6.06 -13.73 -5.13
N PRO A 4 5.50 -13.46 -3.93
CA PRO A 4 5.95 -14.11 -2.72
C PRO A 4 5.71 -15.62 -2.80
N THR A 5 6.70 -16.36 -2.36
CA THR A 5 6.56 -17.79 -2.13
C THR A 5 6.12 -18.02 -0.67
N ARG A 6 5.70 -19.23 -0.33
CA ARG A 6 5.31 -19.58 1.05
C ARG A 6 6.41 -19.28 2.10
N ASN A 7 7.66 -19.16 1.67
CA ASN A 7 8.82 -18.95 2.54
C ASN A 7 9.29 -17.48 2.57
N ASP A 8 8.69 -16.58 1.78
CA ASP A 8 9.09 -15.18 1.77
C ASP A 8 8.48 -14.45 2.95
N THR A 9 9.27 -13.58 3.60
CA THR A 9 8.79 -12.74 4.68
C THR A 9 7.99 -11.56 4.13
N MET A 10 6.79 -11.33 4.66
CA MET A 10 6.02 -10.13 4.38
C MET A 10 6.34 -9.05 5.40
N PHE A 11 6.69 -7.86 4.93
CA PHE A 11 6.95 -6.68 5.75
C PHE A 11 5.79 -5.71 5.65
N ILE A 12 5.10 -5.46 6.77
CA ILE A 12 3.87 -4.67 6.81
C ILE A 12 4.04 -3.50 7.78
N PRO A 13 4.06 -2.25 7.29
CA PRO A 13 4.04 -1.09 8.18
C PRO A 13 2.66 -0.97 8.84
N ILE A 14 2.66 -0.69 10.14
CA ILE A 14 1.44 -0.52 10.93
C ILE A 14 1.48 0.79 11.71
N ARG A 15 0.31 1.33 11.96
CA ARG A 15 0.12 2.38 12.95
C ARG A 15 -0.10 1.74 14.32
N ILE A 16 0.71 2.12 15.29
CA ILE A 16 0.55 1.67 16.70
C ILE A 16 -0.71 2.33 17.27
N ILE A 17 -1.57 1.53 17.89
CA ILE A 17 -2.78 1.98 18.53
C ILE A 17 -2.43 2.53 19.92
N SER A 18 -2.91 3.74 20.24
CA SER A 18 -2.59 4.41 21.52
C SER A 18 -3.10 3.65 22.76
N ASN A 19 -4.20 2.91 22.61
CA ASN A 19 -4.73 2.06 23.68
C ASN A 19 -3.91 0.77 23.78
N LYS A 20 -3.16 0.63 24.88
CA LYS A 20 -2.26 -0.51 25.12
C LYS A 20 -2.94 -1.87 25.17
N PHE A 21 -4.20 -1.93 25.63
CA PHE A 21 -4.94 -3.20 25.68
C PHE A 21 -5.34 -3.66 24.27
N ILE A 22 -5.82 -2.72 23.44
CA ILE A 22 -6.17 -3.00 22.05
C ILE A 22 -4.90 -3.36 21.27
N GLU A 23 -3.80 -2.62 21.44
CA GLU A 23 -2.53 -2.92 20.76
C GLU A 23 -2.02 -4.32 21.13
N SER A 24 -2.02 -4.68 22.43
CA SER A 24 -1.62 -6.03 22.88
C SER A 24 -2.50 -7.14 22.29
N TYR A 25 -3.79 -6.89 22.13
CA TYR A 25 -4.71 -7.84 21.47
C TYR A 25 -4.41 -7.96 19.99
N MET A 26 -4.18 -6.83 19.31
CA MET A 26 -3.82 -6.79 17.89
C MET A 26 -2.49 -7.48 17.63
N ASP A 27 -1.50 -7.32 18.50
CA ASP A 27 -0.21 -8.00 18.38
C ASP A 27 -0.37 -9.53 18.38
N LYS A 28 -1.22 -10.06 19.24
CA LYS A 28 -1.52 -11.52 19.25
C LYS A 28 -2.11 -12.03 17.95
N ILE A 29 -2.85 -11.17 17.22
CA ILE A 29 -3.43 -11.50 15.93
C ILE A 29 -2.40 -11.35 14.81
N ARG A 30 -1.59 -10.27 14.83
CA ARG A 30 -0.62 -9.91 13.81
C ARG A 30 0.55 -10.90 13.71
N PHE A 31 1.07 -11.38 14.86
CA PHE A 31 2.25 -12.27 14.89
C PHE A 31 1.94 -13.73 14.51
N LYS A 32 0.98 -13.93 13.62
CA LYS A 32 0.70 -15.24 13.02
C LYS A 32 1.33 -15.29 11.63
N ASN A 33 2.08 -16.36 11.35
CA ASN A 33 2.72 -16.62 10.05
C ASN A 33 3.99 -15.77 9.77
N ASN A 34 4.54 -15.86 8.55
CA ASN A 34 5.76 -15.19 8.08
C ASN A 34 5.55 -13.67 7.84
N MET A 35 4.84 -12.98 8.73
CA MET A 35 4.57 -11.56 8.64
C MET A 35 5.38 -10.81 9.69
N THR A 36 6.14 -9.81 9.25
CA THR A 36 6.87 -8.88 10.12
C THR A 36 6.19 -7.54 10.09
N TYR A 37 5.62 -7.13 11.22
CA TYR A 37 5.00 -5.83 11.39
C TYR A 37 6.00 -4.85 12.01
N PHE A 38 5.98 -3.61 11.55
CA PHE A 38 6.84 -2.56 12.11
C PHE A 38 6.10 -1.21 12.15
N PRO A 39 6.42 -0.34 13.13
CA PRO A 39 5.81 0.98 13.21
C PRO A 39 6.10 1.80 11.96
N GLU A 40 5.08 2.45 11.38
CA GLU A 40 5.20 3.28 10.17
C GLU A 40 6.30 4.34 10.29
N GLN A 41 6.51 4.90 11.51
CA GLN A 41 7.55 5.89 11.77
C GLN A 41 8.98 5.32 11.65
N ASN A 42 9.13 4.01 11.80
CA ASN A 42 10.44 3.33 11.78
C ASN A 42 10.85 2.82 10.39
N TYR A 43 10.38 3.48 9.32
CA TYR A 43 10.72 3.06 7.94
C TYR A 43 12.22 2.95 7.67
N LYS A 44 13.08 3.62 8.47
CA LYS A 44 14.54 3.49 8.39
C LYS A 44 15.03 2.10 8.82
N SER A 45 14.36 1.47 9.78
CA SER A 45 14.66 0.07 10.15
C SER A 45 14.19 -0.91 9.06
N PHE A 46 13.13 -0.56 8.37
CA PHE A 46 12.66 -1.22 7.16
C PHE A 46 13.74 -1.24 6.06
N LEU A 47 14.39 -0.10 5.80
CA LEU A 47 15.47 -0.01 4.82
C LEU A 47 16.70 -0.85 5.19
N LYS A 48 16.94 -1.12 6.47
CA LYS A 48 18.03 -2.01 6.92
C LYS A 48 17.77 -3.48 6.54
N ASN A 49 16.52 -3.86 6.39
CA ASN A 49 16.10 -5.22 6.00
C ASN A 49 15.98 -5.41 4.48
N LYS A 50 16.37 -4.40 3.68
CA LYS A 50 16.28 -4.45 2.21
C LYS A 50 17.03 -5.63 1.56
N ASN A 51 18.03 -6.18 2.23
CA ASN A 51 18.77 -7.36 1.79
C ASN A 51 18.06 -8.68 2.13
N SER A 52 16.97 -8.63 2.90
CA SER A 52 16.14 -9.79 3.20
C SER A 52 15.27 -10.10 2.00
N LYS A 53 15.23 -11.36 1.59
CA LYS A 53 14.23 -11.81 0.62
C LYS A 53 12.86 -11.64 1.24
N GLY A 54 12.00 -10.84 0.61
CA GLY A 54 10.67 -10.60 1.14
C GLY A 54 9.87 -9.60 0.32
N VAL A 55 8.61 -9.46 0.66
CA VAL A 55 7.64 -8.57 0.01
C VAL A 55 7.20 -7.49 0.97
N PHE A 56 7.20 -6.26 0.50
CA PHE A 56 6.70 -5.11 1.24
C PHE A 56 5.24 -4.88 0.87
N VAL A 57 4.35 -4.97 1.84
CA VAL A 57 2.92 -4.77 1.64
C VAL A 57 2.55 -3.38 2.15
N LEU A 58 2.02 -2.54 1.27
CA LEU A 58 1.67 -1.15 1.57
C LEU A 58 0.22 -0.90 1.17
N LEU A 59 -0.58 -0.37 2.08
CA LEU A 59 -1.89 0.19 1.78
C LEU A 59 -1.68 1.65 1.38
N SER A 60 -2.00 2.01 0.14
CA SER A 60 -1.75 3.37 -0.37
C SER A 60 -2.95 3.97 -1.12
N ASP A 61 -4.12 3.38 -0.96
CA ASP A 61 -5.40 3.87 -1.45
C ASP A 61 -6.02 4.97 -0.58
N VAL A 62 -5.46 5.23 0.59
CA VAL A 62 -5.95 6.22 1.57
C VAL A 62 -5.17 7.54 1.48
N ARG A 63 -5.85 8.64 1.89
CA ARG A 63 -5.21 9.96 2.01
C ARG A 63 -4.15 9.96 3.11
N LYS A 64 -3.03 10.62 2.86
CA LYS A 64 -2.01 10.95 3.86
C LYS A 64 -1.86 12.47 3.96
N PRO A 65 -2.25 13.11 5.07
CA PRO A 65 -2.28 14.58 5.20
C PRO A 65 -0.95 15.28 4.91
N ASP A 66 0.16 14.67 5.31
CA ASP A 66 1.54 15.12 5.12
C ASP A 66 2.21 14.46 3.90
N GLY A 67 1.41 13.89 2.99
CA GLY A 67 1.90 13.22 1.79
C GLY A 67 2.21 14.14 0.62
N ASP A 68 2.64 13.54 -0.47
CA ASP A 68 2.87 14.25 -1.74
C ASP A 68 1.53 14.71 -2.33
N LYS A 69 1.49 15.96 -2.84
CA LYS A 69 0.32 16.49 -3.56
C LYS A 69 0.18 15.78 -4.90
N ILE A 70 -1.01 15.31 -5.20
CA ILE A 70 -1.31 14.58 -6.41
C ILE A 70 -2.79 14.71 -6.77
N THR A 71 -3.16 14.32 -8.00
CA THR A 71 -4.56 14.29 -8.47
C THR A 71 -5.10 12.88 -8.39
N PHE A 72 -6.34 12.73 -7.92
CA PHE A 72 -7.07 11.48 -7.87
C PHE A 72 -8.54 11.73 -8.22
N PHE A 73 -9.06 11.01 -9.21
CA PHE A 73 -10.37 11.30 -9.85
C PHE A 73 -10.51 12.75 -10.32
N GLY A 74 -9.45 13.33 -10.87
CA GLY A 74 -9.44 14.70 -11.35
C GLY A 74 -9.34 15.77 -10.27
N LEU A 75 -9.41 15.42 -8.98
CA LEU A 75 -9.38 16.34 -7.85
C LEU A 75 -8.04 16.31 -7.11
N PRO A 76 -7.56 17.44 -6.59
CA PRO A 76 -6.32 17.50 -5.81
C PRO A 76 -6.50 16.76 -4.48
N THR A 77 -5.46 16.03 -4.09
CA THR A 77 -5.39 15.31 -2.82
C THR A 77 -3.94 15.13 -2.39
N THR A 78 -3.73 14.47 -1.26
CA THR A 78 -2.40 14.06 -0.80
C THR A 78 -2.33 12.54 -0.63
N ASN A 79 -1.18 11.96 -0.96
CA ASN A 79 -0.95 10.53 -0.80
C ASN A 79 0.46 10.24 -0.30
N SER A 80 0.66 9.06 0.30
CA SER A 80 2.00 8.61 0.64
C SER A 80 2.83 8.42 -0.63
N GLY A 81 3.88 9.24 -0.79
CA GLY A 81 4.85 9.07 -1.86
C GLY A 81 5.85 7.94 -1.62
N PHE A 82 5.77 7.28 -0.46
CA PHE A 82 6.74 6.28 -0.04
C PHE A 82 6.86 5.07 -0.99
N PRO A 83 5.76 4.44 -1.48
CA PRO A 83 5.87 3.32 -2.41
C PRO A 83 6.65 3.68 -3.67
N ALA A 84 6.33 4.81 -4.28
CA ALA A 84 6.98 5.28 -5.49
C ALA A 84 8.45 5.70 -5.25
N TYR A 85 8.71 6.36 -4.12
CA TYR A 85 10.07 6.74 -3.71
C TYR A 85 10.94 5.50 -3.51
N PHE A 86 10.44 4.52 -2.76
CA PHE A 86 11.17 3.31 -2.44
C PHE A 86 11.45 2.48 -3.69
N SER A 87 10.43 2.25 -4.51
CA SER A 87 10.56 1.55 -5.79
C SER A 87 11.62 2.19 -6.70
N LYS A 88 11.53 3.52 -6.89
CA LYS A 88 12.49 4.23 -7.77
C LYS A 88 13.92 4.19 -7.24
N LYS A 89 14.09 4.38 -5.92
CA LYS A 89 15.41 4.41 -5.26
C LYS A 89 16.11 3.07 -5.26
N GLU A 90 15.38 2.00 -4.95
CA GLU A 90 15.95 0.66 -4.78
C GLU A 90 15.80 -0.20 -6.04
N ASN A 91 15.20 0.36 -7.11
CA ASN A 91 14.89 -0.32 -8.36
C ASN A 91 14.08 -1.61 -8.16
N ILE A 92 13.06 -1.54 -7.31
CA ILE A 92 12.18 -2.67 -6.96
C ILE A 92 10.82 -2.48 -7.64
N PRO A 93 10.29 -3.47 -8.35
CA PRO A 93 8.98 -3.37 -8.98
C PRO A 93 7.85 -3.29 -7.94
N ILE A 94 6.77 -2.58 -8.31
CA ILE A 94 5.53 -2.54 -7.53
C ILE A 94 4.51 -3.45 -8.21
N VAL A 95 3.89 -4.32 -7.43
CA VAL A 95 2.75 -5.13 -7.88
C VAL A 95 1.50 -4.54 -7.23
N ILE A 96 0.59 -4.04 -8.06
CA ILE A 96 -0.72 -3.57 -7.61
C ILE A 96 -1.66 -4.75 -7.55
N ILE A 97 -2.25 -4.95 -6.39
CA ILE A 97 -3.23 -5.98 -6.12
C ILE A 97 -4.48 -5.38 -5.50
N HIS A 98 -5.63 -5.95 -5.79
CA HIS A 98 -6.85 -5.67 -5.04
C HIS A 98 -7.57 -6.96 -4.67
N ASN A 99 -8.54 -6.85 -3.80
CA ASN A 99 -9.43 -7.94 -3.44
C ASN A 99 -10.87 -7.58 -3.77
N GLU A 100 -11.61 -8.57 -4.23
CA GLU A 100 -13.05 -8.50 -4.45
C GLU A 100 -13.73 -9.57 -3.58
N VAL A 101 -14.84 -9.24 -2.96
CA VAL A 101 -15.65 -10.19 -2.21
C VAL A 101 -16.89 -10.52 -3.04
N ASP A 102 -17.09 -11.79 -3.33
CA ASP A 102 -18.24 -12.24 -4.11
C ASP A 102 -19.51 -12.40 -3.24
N GLU A 103 -20.62 -12.73 -3.88
CA GLU A 103 -21.92 -12.96 -3.23
C GLU A 103 -21.94 -14.12 -2.22
N ASN A 104 -20.96 -15.01 -2.27
CA ASN A 104 -20.77 -16.10 -1.32
C ASN A 104 -19.82 -15.72 -0.16
N ASN A 105 -19.43 -14.45 -0.03
CA ASN A 105 -18.43 -13.92 0.90
C ASN A 105 -17.04 -14.57 0.72
N ILE A 106 -16.70 -14.99 -0.50
CA ILE A 106 -15.35 -15.46 -0.82
C ILE A 106 -14.51 -14.27 -1.30
N CYS A 107 -13.35 -14.09 -0.69
CA CYS A 107 -12.41 -13.05 -1.07
C CYS A 107 -11.48 -13.56 -2.20
N HIS A 108 -11.53 -12.90 -3.33
CA HIS A 108 -10.67 -13.14 -4.48
C HIS A 108 -9.59 -12.07 -4.54
N ILE A 109 -8.35 -12.46 -4.81
CA ILE A 109 -7.22 -11.55 -4.94
C ILE A 109 -6.81 -11.47 -6.40
N PHE A 110 -6.74 -10.25 -6.93
CA PHE A 110 -6.38 -9.97 -8.32
C PHE A 110 -5.05 -9.22 -8.38
N ILE A 111 -4.30 -9.49 -9.43
CA ILE A 111 -3.09 -8.75 -9.78
C ILE A 111 -3.44 -7.85 -10.96
N ASP A 112 -3.43 -6.54 -10.73
CA ASP A 112 -3.88 -5.58 -11.73
C ASP A 112 -2.74 -5.08 -12.60
N LYS A 113 -1.61 -4.75 -11.98
CA LYS A 113 -0.50 -4.15 -12.70
C LYS A 113 0.84 -4.40 -12.01
N VAL A 114 1.86 -4.59 -12.83
CA VAL A 114 3.26 -4.53 -12.40
C VAL A 114 3.88 -3.24 -12.92
N ILE A 115 4.46 -2.45 -12.02
CA ILE A 115 5.15 -1.20 -12.32
C ILE A 115 6.64 -1.45 -12.17
N HIS A 116 7.37 -1.36 -13.27
CA HIS A 116 8.81 -1.43 -13.32
C HIS A 116 9.39 -0.02 -13.24
N PRO A 117 10.13 0.35 -12.16
CA PRO A 117 10.56 1.73 -11.91
C PRO A 117 11.50 2.30 -12.98
N GLU A 118 12.22 1.46 -13.71
CA GLU A 118 13.08 1.86 -14.84
C GLU A 118 12.30 2.49 -16.00
N ASN A 119 11.02 2.15 -16.17
CA ASN A 119 10.16 2.66 -17.23
C ASN A 119 9.61 4.07 -16.95
N TYR A 120 9.93 4.67 -15.81
CA TYR A 120 9.42 5.98 -15.37
C TYR A 120 10.57 6.94 -15.10
N LYS A 121 10.41 8.21 -15.50
CA LYS A 121 11.44 9.24 -15.31
C LYS A 121 11.70 9.52 -13.83
N ASN A 122 10.64 9.59 -13.04
CA ASN A 122 10.70 9.97 -11.63
C ASN A 122 9.60 9.31 -10.79
N ARG A 123 9.70 9.44 -9.46
CA ARG A 123 8.74 8.87 -8.51
C ARG A 123 7.32 9.42 -8.67
N HIS A 124 7.16 10.66 -9.15
CA HIS A 124 5.84 11.25 -9.33
C HIS A 124 5.05 10.55 -10.44
N GLU A 125 5.72 10.20 -11.56
CA GLU A 125 5.11 9.42 -12.63
C GLU A 125 4.71 8.00 -12.15
N ILE A 126 5.52 7.37 -11.30
CA ILE A 126 5.18 6.08 -10.67
C ILE A 126 3.92 6.25 -9.82
N MET A 127 3.87 7.28 -8.96
CA MET A 127 2.71 7.53 -8.10
C MET A 127 1.44 7.79 -8.89
N LYS A 128 1.54 8.60 -9.96
CA LYS A 128 0.44 8.82 -10.90
C LYS A 128 -0.05 7.50 -11.51
N SER A 129 0.87 6.62 -11.92
CA SER A 129 0.53 5.31 -12.48
C SER A 129 -0.19 4.40 -11.47
N ILE A 130 0.21 4.44 -10.19
CA ILE A 130 -0.47 3.71 -9.11
C ILE A 130 -1.90 4.22 -8.95
N LEU A 131 -2.09 5.54 -8.82
CA LEU A 131 -3.42 6.13 -8.58
C LEU A 131 -4.34 5.95 -9.79
N THR A 132 -3.83 6.06 -11.01
CA THR A 132 -4.62 5.77 -12.21
C THR A 132 -5.12 4.32 -12.23
N GLU A 133 -4.35 3.37 -11.73
CA GLU A 133 -4.81 1.99 -11.62
C GLU A 133 -5.87 1.83 -10.52
N TYR A 134 -5.71 2.49 -9.37
CA TYR A 134 -6.75 2.51 -8.34
C TYR A 134 -8.06 3.11 -8.82
N GLU A 135 -8.01 4.20 -9.61
CA GLU A 135 -9.23 4.78 -10.22
C GLU A 135 -9.99 3.75 -11.04
N LYS A 136 -9.30 2.95 -11.85
CA LYS A 136 -9.93 1.90 -12.66
C LYS A 136 -10.57 0.80 -11.81
N ILE A 137 -9.84 0.34 -10.77
CA ILE A 137 -10.31 -0.69 -9.86
C ILE A 137 -11.57 -0.20 -9.12
N ILE A 138 -11.53 1.02 -8.59
CA ILE A 138 -12.65 1.62 -7.84
C ILE A 138 -13.87 1.82 -8.75
N LEU A 139 -13.67 2.26 -9.99
CA LEU A 139 -14.79 2.43 -10.95
C LEU A 139 -15.45 1.11 -11.35
N LYS A 140 -14.71 0.01 -11.27
CA LYS A 140 -15.25 -1.33 -11.55
C LYS A 140 -16.18 -1.83 -10.44
N LEU A 141 -15.81 -1.58 -9.17
CA LEU A 141 -16.54 -2.05 -7.98
C LEU A 141 -16.58 -0.94 -6.90
N PRO A 142 -17.28 0.17 -7.18
CA PRO A 142 -17.26 1.33 -6.29
C PRO A 142 -17.84 1.04 -4.90
N GLU A 143 -18.75 0.08 -4.77
CA GLU A 143 -19.37 -0.32 -3.51
C GLU A 143 -18.40 -1.05 -2.57
N GLN A 144 -17.30 -1.59 -3.07
CA GLN A 144 -16.29 -2.29 -2.27
C GLN A 144 -15.13 -1.39 -1.81
N TRP A 145 -15.13 -0.09 -2.20
CA TRP A 145 -14.12 0.84 -1.74
C TRP A 145 -14.57 1.59 -0.47
N PHE A 146 -13.58 1.92 0.39
CA PHE A 146 -13.84 2.59 1.67
C PHE A 146 -14.06 4.10 1.48
N TRP A 147 -15.28 4.51 1.17
CA TRP A 147 -15.70 5.90 0.94
C TRP A 147 -15.73 6.78 2.19
N PHE A 148 -15.73 6.21 3.39
CA PHE A 148 -15.85 6.96 4.66
C PHE A 148 -14.62 7.83 4.97
N GLN A 149 -13.49 7.65 4.28
CA GLN A 149 -12.37 8.54 4.40
C GLN A 149 -12.57 9.76 3.51
N ASP A 150 -12.46 10.97 4.12
CA ASP A 150 -12.43 12.23 3.38
C ASP A 150 -11.11 12.34 2.59
N ARG A 151 -11.15 11.83 1.38
CA ARG A 151 -9.98 11.70 0.49
C ARG A 151 -9.50 13.05 -0.03
N TRP A 152 -10.40 14.02 -0.18
CA TRP A 152 -10.15 15.31 -0.84
C TRP A 152 -10.24 16.53 0.11
N ARG A 153 -10.22 16.32 1.40
CA ARG A 153 -10.43 17.34 2.45
C ARG A 153 -9.66 18.65 2.25
N ASP A 154 -8.45 18.58 1.69
CA ASP A 154 -7.59 19.76 1.50
C ASP A 154 -7.63 20.27 0.05
N GLY A 155 -8.48 19.73 -0.78
CA GLY A 155 -8.54 20.01 -2.22
C GLY A 155 -9.82 20.72 -2.69
N ILE A 156 -10.75 20.96 -1.76
CA ILE A 156 -12.02 21.66 -2.03
C ILE A 156 -12.05 22.95 -1.23
#